data_6997353dc5fb91829004721a3c424c47
#
_entry.id   6997353dc5fb91829004721a3c424c47
#
_cell.length_a   1.000
_cell.length_b   1.000
_cell.length_c   1.000
_cell.angle_alpha   90.00
_cell.angle_beta   90.00
_cell.angle_gamma   90.00
#
_symmetry.space_group_name_H-M   'P 1'
#
loop_
_entity.id
_entity.type
_entity.pdbx_description
1 polymer ?
#
loop_
_entity_poly.entity_id
_entity_poly.type
_entity_poly.pdbx_seq_one_letter_code
_entity_poly.pdbx_strand_id
1 'polypeptide(L)'
;MSGVKVILSLAFSKERVESMKVLMLNGSAKKEGNTYQSLLEVGKELERQGIEYEIFQIGSQPVRDCIGCGQCNENGCVFADDKVNEFVAKAKEADGFVFGTPVYYAHPSGRILSFLDRVFYSSGRAFAFKPAASVAVARRGGCSASFDVMNKYYGICQMPVAGSTYWNMVHGCEPGEVKLDTEGMQTM
;
A
#
# COMPACT_ATOMS: atom_id res chain seq x y z
N MET A 1 22.03 12.10 -15.52
CA MET A 1 22.35 12.35 -14.12
C MET A 1 21.62 13.61 -13.72
N SER A 2 20.65 13.67 -13.06
CA SER A 2 19.69 13.04 -12.24
C SER A 2 19.04 14.13 -11.38
N GLY A 3 17.93 14.73 -11.88
CA GLY A 3 17.15 15.76 -11.15
C GLY A 3 16.51 15.24 -9.85
N VAL A 4 16.36 13.93 -9.72
CA VAL A 4 15.74 13.28 -8.53
C VAL A 4 16.65 13.34 -7.29
N LYS A 5 17.97 13.30 -7.45
CA LYS A 5 18.92 13.41 -6.33
C LYS A 5 18.89 14.79 -5.64
N VAL A 6 18.54 15.83 -6.36
CA VAL A 6 18.55 17.21 -5.83
C VAL A 6 17.31 17.49 -4.95
N ILE A 7 16.16 16.93 -5.27
CA ILE A 7 14.93 17.16 -4.51
C ILE A 7 14.93 16.41 -3.17
N LEU A 8 15.51 15.19 -3.13
CA LEU A 8 15.66 14.42 -1.89
C LEU A 8 16.74 14.98 -0.95
N SER A 9 17.77 15.63 -1.50
CA SER A 9 18.88 16.19 -0.68
C SER A 9 18.51 17.47 0.08
N LEU A 10 17.43 18.16 -0.30
CA LEU A 10 17.02 19.42 0.33
C LEU A 10 16.03 19.26 1.50
N ALA A 11 15.48 18.06 1.71
CA ALA A 11 14.42 17.86 2.68
C ALA A 11 14.78 17.01 3.92
N PHE A 12 15.87 16.24 3.90
CA PHE A 12 16.20 15.32 5.00
C PHE A 12 17.69 15.36 5.36
N SER A 13 17.99 15.47 6.66
CA SER A 13 19.35 15.23 7.14
C SER A 13 19.77 13.77 6.85
N LYS A 14 21.04 13.55 6.59
CA LYS A 14 21.60 12.22 6.24
C LYS A 14 21.25 11.13 7.27
N GLU A 15 21.12 11.49 8.55
CA GLU A 15 20.73 10.61 9.65
C GLU A 15 19.29 10.09 9.56
N ARG A 16 18.38 10.83 8.90
CA ARG A 16 16.98 10.42 8.76
C ARG A 16 16.75 9.49 7.58
N VAL A 17 17.65 9.46 6.60
CA VAL A 17 17.58 8.52 5.47
C VAL A 17 17.96 7.09 5.91
N GLU A 18 18.83 6.96 6.91
CA GLU A 18 19.27 5.67 7.44
C GLU A 18 18.21 4.94 8.30
N SER A 19 17.09 5.60 8.62
CA SER A 19 16.00 5.02 9.44
C SER A 19 14.62 5.07 8.79
N MET A 20 14.53 5.26 7.47
CA MET A 20 13.22 5.29 6.79
C MET A 20 12.56 3.91 6.80
N LYS A 21 11.24 3.90 7.06
CA LYS A 21 10.43 2.70 7.08
C LYS A 21 9.22 2.81 6.14
N VAL A 22 9.06 1.83 5.27
CA VAL A 22 7.88 1.68 4.39
C VAL A 22 6.94 0.62 4.95
N LEU A 23 5.69 1.00 5.20
CA LEU A 23 4.65 0.07 5.62
C LEU A 23 3.85 -0.36 4.38
N MET A 24 3.86 -1.66 4.10
CA MET A 24 3.15 -2.24 2.96
C MET A 24 1.93 -3.00 3.43
N LEU A 25 0.76 -2.79 2.80
CA LEU A 25 -0.47 -3.52 3.09
C LEU A 25 -0.69 -4.64 2.07
N ASN A 26 -0.70 -5.88 2.51
CA ASN A 26 -1.21 -7.00 1.72
C ASN A 26 -2.74 -7.09 1.89
N GLY A 27 -3.48 -6.55 0.93
CA GLY A 27 -4.94 -6.56 0.88
C GLY A 27 -5.57 -7.89 0.45
N SER A 28 -4.75 -8.90 0.17
CA SER A 28 -5.22 -10.25 -0.14
C SER A 28 -5.53 -11.04 1.15
N ALA A 29 -6.57 -11.87 1.10
CA ALA A 29 -6.82 -12.85 2.15
C ALA A 29 -5.74 -13.96 2.20
N LYS A 30 -5.03 -14.19 1.09
CA LYS A 30 -3.95 -15.18 0.98
C LYS A 30 -2.65 -14.58 1.50
N LYS A 31 -2.08 -15.17 2.56
CA LYS A 31 -0.87 -14.66 3.23
C LYS A 31 0.32 -14.59 2.28
N GLU A 32 0.55 -15.61 1.48
CA GLU A 32 1.70 -15.75 0.58
C GLU A 32 1.29 -15.83 -0.90
N GLY A 33 0.11 -15.27 -1.25
CA GLY A 33 -0.40 -15.23 -2.61
C GLY A 33 0.35 -14.25 -3.51
N ASN A 34 -0.16 -14.08 -4.73
CA ASN A 34 0.47 -13.22 -5.75
C ASN A 34 0.64 -11.77 -5.29
N THR A 35 -0.31 -11.20 -4.58
CA THR A 35 -0.17 -9.85 -4.01
C THR A 35 1.01 -9.75 -3.03
N TYR A 36 1.18 -10.74 -2.16
CA TYR A 36 2.33 -10.79 -1.26
C TYR A 36 3.65 -10.89 -2.03
N GLN A 37 3.72 -11.75 -3.05
CA GLN A 37 4.94 -11.92 -3.86
C GLN A 37 5.34 -10.64 -4.59
N SER A 38 4.36 -9.87 -5.06
CA SER A 38 4.60 -8.56 -5.70
C SER A 38 5.11 -7.52 -4.68
N LEU A 39 4.50 -7.47 -3.50
CA LEU A 39 4.97 -6.59 -2.42
C LEU A 39 6.37 -7.00 -1.93
N LEU A 40 6.66 -8.29 -1.90
CA LEU A 40 8.00 -8.78 -1.53
C LEU A 40 9.06 -8.32 -2.53
N GLU A 41 8.73 -8.22 -3.82
CA GLU A 41 9.66 -7.69 -4.82
C GLU A 41 9.97 -6.21 -4.57
N VAL A 42 8.94 -5.39 -4.30
CA VAL A 42 9.13 -4.01 -3.85
C VAL A 42 10.01 -3.96 -2.59
N GLY A 43 9.74 -4.84 -1.62
CA GLY A 43 10.51 -4.92 -0.37
C GLY A 43 11.99 -5.20 -0.59
N LYS A 44 12.33 -6.12 -1.50
CA LYS A 44 13.73 -6.41 -1.84
C LYS A 44 14.46 -5.19 -2.41
N GLU A 45 13.78 -4.38 -3.23
CA GLU A 45 14.38 -3.17 -3.75
C GLU A 45 14.56 -2.11 -2.67
N LEU A 46 13.58 -1.93 -1.77
CA LEU A 46 13.71 -1.06 -0.62
C LEU A 46 14.90 -1.46 0.26
N GLU A 47 15.04 -2.77 0.54
CA GLU A 47 16.16 -3.31 1.32
C GLU A 47 17.52 -3.04 0.64
N ARG A 48 17.61 -3.20 -0.69
CA ARG A 48 18.82 -2.85 -1.46
C ARG A 48 19.20 -1.37 -1.37
N GLN A 49 18.21 -0.50 -1.14
CA GLN A 49 18.41 0.94 -0.94
C GLN A 49 18.62 1.32 0.53
N GLY A 50 18.67 0.35 1.44
CA GLY A 50 18.85 0.58 2.89
C GLY A 50 17.59 1.10 3.58
N ILE A 51 16.39 0.87 3.00
CA ILE A 51 15.11 1.30 3.55
C ILE A 51 14.44 0.08 4.20
N GLU A 52 14.05 0.21 5.46
CA GLU A 52 13.30 -0.82 6.17
C GLU A 52 11.88 -0.94 5.62
N TYR A 53 11.34 -2.15 5.59
CA TYR A 53 9.94 -2.37 5.24
C TYR A 53 9.25 -3.39 6.12
N GLU A 54 7.94 -3.28 6.19
CA GLU A 54 7.07 -4.25 6.85
C GLU A 54 5.88 -4.57 5.96
N ILE A 55 5.58 -5.84 5.71
CA ILE A 55 4.36 -6.25 5.01
C ILE A 55 3.30 -6.62 6.04
N PHE A 56 2.32 -5.75 6.19
CA PHE A 56 1.16 -5.94 7.05
C PHE A 56 0.09 -6.77 6.33
N GLN A 57 -0.29 -7.90 6.91
CA GLN A 57 -1.27 -8.81 6.37
C GLN A 57 -2.67 -8.51 6.91
N ILE A 58 -3.61 -8.14 6.02
CA ILE A 58 -5.00 -7.89 6.39
C ILE A 58 -5.69 -9.16 6.92
N GLY A 59 -5.34 -10.32 6.39
CA GLY A 59 -5.86 -11.62 6.81
C GLY A 59 -7.15 -12.03 6.11
N SER A 60 -7.70 -13.20 6.52
CA SER A 60 -8.91 -13.79 5.95
C SER A 60 -10.17 -13.52 6.77
N GLN A 61 -10.04 -12.97 7.97
CA GLN A 61 -11.20 -12.63 8.80
C GLN A 61 -12.03 -11.50 8.17
N PRO A 62 -13.33 -11.42 8.44
CA PRO A 62 -14.17 -10.31 7.97
C PRO A 62 -13.57 -8.96 8.34
N VAL A 63 -13.64 -8.02 7.42
CA VAL A 63 -13.29 -6.61 7.66
C VAL A 63 -14.60 -5.83 7.60
N ARG A 64 -14.94 -5.16 8.69
CA ARG A 64 -16.11 -4.29 8.75
C ARG A 64 -15.91 -3.07 7.87
N ASP A 65 -16.94 -2.64 7.15
CA ASP A 65 -16.96 -1.39 6.39
C ASP A 65 -17.10 -0.16 7.29
N CYS A 66 -16.85 1.02 6.74
CA CYS A 66 -17.09 2.28 7.41
C CYS A 66 -18.59 2.64 7.31
N ILE A 67 -19.24 2.80 8.47
CA ILE A 67 -20.65 3.20 8.53
C ILE A 67 -20.87 4.71 8.74
N GLY A 68 -19.80 5.50 8.68
CA GLY A 68 -19.88 6.96 8.82
C GLY A 68 -20.39 7.43 10.20
N CYS A 69 -20.16 6.67 11.27
CA CYS A 69 -20.70 6.96 12.61
C CYS A 69 -20.13 8.23 13.27
N GLY A 70 -19.06 8.82 12.74
CA GLY A 70 -18.43 10.02 13.29
C GLY A 70 -17.72 9.86 14.65
N GLN A 71 -17.52 8.61 15.11
CA GLN A 71 -16.96 8.32 16.44
C GLN A 71 -15.44 7.97 16.42
N CYS A 72 -14.76 8.28 15.33
CA CYS A 72 -13.31 8.14 15.27
C CYS A 72 -12.62 9.09 16.26
N ASN A 73 -11.53 8.63 16.84
CA ASN A 73 -10.75 9.39 17.81
C ASN A 73 -9.23 9.29 17.52
N GLU A 74 -8.40 9.79 18.43
CA GLU A 74 -6.94 9.76 18.30
C GLU A 74 -6.32 8.36 18.16
N ASN A 75 -7.04 7.32 18.62
CA ASN A 75 -6.61 5.93 18.51
C ASN A 75 -7.08 5.26 17.21
N GLY A 76 -7.88 5.94 16.39
CA GLY A 76 -8.38 5.45 15.10
C GLY A 76 -9.89 5.23 15.09
N CYS A 77 -10.32 4.14 14.47
CA CYS A 77 -11.73 3.77 14.37
C CYS A 77 -12.27 3.22 15.69
N VAL A 78 -13.52 3.57 16.04
CA VAL A 78 -14.19 3.06 17.25
C VAL A 78 -14.36 1.53 17.25
N PHE A 79 -14.46 0.91 16.06
CA PHE A 79 -14.49 -0.55 15.96
C PHE A 79 -13.06 -1.09 16.02
N ALA A 80 -12.80 -1.92 17.04
CA ALA A 80 -11.47 -2.46 17.34
C ALA A 80 -11.42 -4.00 17.24
N ASP A 81 -12.40 -4.61 16.60
CA ASP A 81 -12.55 -6.06 16.44
C ASP A 81 -11.80 -6.65 15.23
N ASP A 82 -11.02 -5.80 14.54
CA ASP A 82 -10.17 -6.17 13.41
C ASP A 82 -8.80 -5.44 13.44
N LYS A 83 -8.04 -5.55 12.34
CA LYS A 83 -6.67 -5.04 12.25
C LYS A 83 -6.55 -3.57 11.86
N VAL A 84 -7.64 -2.82 11.71
CA VAL A 84 -7.58 -1.43 11.23
C VAL A 84 -6.76 -0.56 12.17
N ASN A 85 -7.05 -0.59 13.47
CA ASN A 85 -6.34 0.25 14.44
C ASN A 85 -4.89 -0.18 14.66
N GLU A 86 -4.59 -1.48 14.53
CA GLU A 86 -3.20 -1.99 14.53
C GLU A 86 -2.40 -1.39 13.36
N PHE A 87 -2.99 -1.38 12.15
CA PHE A 87 -2.37 -0.76 10.98
C PHE A 87 -2.16 0.75 11.16
N VAL A 88 -3.17 1.45 11.68
CA VAL A 88 -3.10 2.89 11.97
C VAL A 88 -1.96 3.21 12.94
N ALA A 89 -1.78 2.42 13.99
CA ALA A 89 -0.68 2.62 14.93
C ALA A 89 0.69 2.51 14.24
N LYS A 90 0.89 1.50 13.39
CA LYS A 90 2.11 1.34 12.60
C LYS A 90 2.30 2.44 11.54
N ALA A 91 1.21 2.91 10.93
CA ALA A 91 1.24 3.96 9.91
C ALA A 91 1.70 5.32 10.46
N LYS A 92 1.47 5.60 11.73
CA LYS A 92 1.98 6.82 12.37
C LYS A 92 3.51 6.87 12.38
N GLU A 93 4.17 5.71 12.47
CA GLU A 93 5.62 5.56 12.53
C GLU A 93 6.28 5.35 11.16
N ALA A 94 5.50 5.04 10.12
CA ALA A 94 6.01 4.82 8.78
C ALA A 94 6.25 6.13 8.02
N ASP A 95 7.23 6.14 7.11
CA ASP A 95 7.60 7.27 6.25
C ASP A 95 7.01 7.17 4.84
N GLY A 96 6.59 5.97 4.43
CA GLY A 96 5.97 5.72 3.12
C GLY A 96 5.10 4.47 3.12
N PHE A 97 4.31 4.30 2.07
CA PHE A 97 3.32 3.23 2.00
C PHE A 97 3.27 2.55 0.64
N VAL A 98 3.01 1.24 0.64
CA VAL A 98 2.63 0.50 -0.56
C VAL A 98 1.38 -0.34 -0.27
N PHE A 99 0.33 -0.13 -1.05
CA PHE A 99 -0.95 -0.83 -0.87
C PHE A 99 -1.18 -1.84 -1.99
N GLY A 100 -1.06 -3.12 -1.67
CA GLY A 100 -1.25 -4.21 -2.61
C GLY A 100 -2.67 -4.78 -2.58
N THR A 101 -3.32 -4.90 -3.74
CA THR A 101 -4.67 -5.45 -3.88
C THR A 101 -4.75 -6.54 -4.94
N PRO A 102 -5.46 -7.65 -4.68
CA PRO A 102 -5.93 -8.50 -5.76
C PRO A 102 -7.11 -7.80 -6.47
N VAL A 103 -7.23 -8.01 -7.78
CA VAL A 103 -8.31 -7.47 -8.59
C VAL A 103 -9.47 -8.44 -8.66
N TYR A 104 -10.65 -8.00 -8.27
CA TYR A 104 -11.92 -8.71 -8.40
C TYR A 104 -12.91 -7.86 -9.19
N TYR A 105 -13.47 -8.41 -10.28
CA TYR A 105 -14.43 -7.71 -11.14
C TYR A 105 -13.92 -6.32 -11.60
N ALA A 106 -12.66 -6.30 -12.03
CA ALA A 106 -11.96 -5.08 -12.48
C ALA A 106 -11.87 -3.98 -11.40
N HIS A 107 -11.86 -4.33 -10.11
CA HIS A 107 -11.85 -3.41 -8.98
C HIS A 107 -10.91 -3.93 -7.87
N PRO A 108 -10.41 -3.10 -6.95
CA PRO A 108 -9.76 -3.60 -5.75
C PRO A 108 -10.68 -4.52 -4.97
N SER A 109 -10.14 -5.47 -4.23
CA SER A 109 -10.99 -6.34 -3.42
C SER A 109 -11.83 -5.52 -2.43
N GLY A 110 -13.11 -5.89 -2.23
CA GLY A 110 -13.96 -5.22 -1.25
C GLY A 110 -13.36 -5.19 0.15
N ARG A 111 -12.56 -6.20 0.49
CA ARG A 111 -11.84 -6.28 1.76
C ARG A 111 -10.86 -5.12 1.96
N ILE A 112 -10.03 -4.82 0.96
CA ILE A 112 -9.08 -3.71 1.08
C ILE A 112 -9.81 -2.38 1.12
N LEU A 113 -10.88 -2.22 0.35
CA LEU A 113 -11.66 -0.98 0.35
C LEU A 113 -12.30 -0.73 1.71
N SER A 114 -12.99 -1.71 2.30
CA SER A 114 -13.54 -1.59 3.65
C SER A 114 -12.46 -1.25 4.69
N PHE A 115 -11.28 -1.81 4.54
CA PHE A 115 -10.15 -1.53 5.41
C PHE A 115 -9.64 -0.09 5.23
N LEU A 116 -9.40 0.35 4.00
CA LEU A 116 -8.86 1.67 3.70
C LEU A 116 -9.86 2.78 4.01
N ASP A 117 -11.16 2.58 3.76
CA ASP A 117 -12.20 3.54 4.14
C ASP A 117 -12.11 3.87 5.64
N ARG A 118 -11.93 2.88 6.49
CA ARG A 118 -11.79 3.08 7.93
C ARG A 118 -10.43 3.66 8.33
N VAL A 119 -9.34 3.18 7.71
CA VAL A 119 -7.98 3.69 7.97
C VAL A 119 -7.90 5.18 7.63
N PHE A 120 -8.28 5.56 6.41
CA PHE A 120 -8.14 6.93 5.95
C PHE A 120 -9.19 7.86 6.57
N TYR A 121 -10.42 7.41 6.78
CA TYR A 121 -11.43 8.23 7.45
C TYR A 121 -11.08 8.53 8.91
N SER A 122 -10.56 7.55 9.63
CA SER A 122 -10.21 7.73 11.04
C SER A 122 -8.88 8.46 11.26
N SER A 123 -7.93 8.32 10.33
CA SER A 123 -6.53 8.70 10.59
C SER A 123 -5.82 9.32 9.38
N GLY A 124 -6.54 9.85 8.40
CA GLY A 124 -5.97 10.37 7.15
C GLY A 124 -4.83 11.38 7.34
N ARG A 125 -4.86 12.18 8.41
CA ARG A 125 -3.79 13.14 8.73
C ARG A 125 -2.44 12.49 9.02
N ALA A 126 -2.42 11.25 9.49
CA ALA A 126 -1.18 10.52 9.77
C ALA A 126 -0.43 10.12 8.49
N PHE A 127 -1.10 10.17 7.35
CA PHE A 127 -0.55 9.82 6.03
C PHE A 127 -0.10 11.05 5.22
N ALA A 128 -0.53 12.25 5.60
CA ALA A 128 -0.26 13.46 4.84
C ALA A 128 1.24 13.66 4.58
N PHE A 129 1.58 14.01 3.33
CA PHE A 129 2.94 14.26 2.85
C PHE A 129 3.88 13.06 2.84
N LYS A 130 3.40 11.87 3.20
CA LYS A 130 4.15 10.62 3.07
C LYS A 130 3.86 9.98 1.70
N PRO A 131 4.87 9.51 0.95
CA PRO A 131 4.66 8.92 -0.37
C PRO A 131 3.86 7.61 -0.28
N ALA A 132 3.06 7.35 -1.30
CA ALA A 132 2.30 6.12 -1.43
C ALA A 132 2.33 5.55 -2.84
N ALA A 133 2.33 4.23 -2.95
CA ALA A 133 2.16 3.51 -4.20
C ALA A 133 1.08 2.43 -4.07
N SER A 134 0.45 2.08 -5.20
CA SER A 134 -0.46 0.94 -5.29
C SER A 134 0.19 -0.18 -6.09
N VAL A 135 -0.12 -1.42 -5.73
CA VAL A 135 0.20 -2.62 -6.51
C VAL A 135 -1.10 -3.36 -6.81
N ALA A 136 -1.48 -3.45 -8.09
CA ALA A 136 -2.68 -4.16 -8.52
C ALA A 136 -2.31 -5.51 -9.14
N VAL A 137 -2.87 -6.59 -8.63
CA VAL A 137 -2.56 -7.97 -9.05
C VAL A 137 -3.81 -8.62 -9.63
N ALA A 138 -3.77 -8.95 -10.92
CA ALA A 138 -4.90 -9.55 -11.62
C ALA A 138 -4.51 -10.81 -12.40
N ARG A 139 -5.51 -11.63 -12.71
CA ARG A 139 -5.35 -12.70 -13.69
C ARG A 139 -5.08 -12.12 -15.10
N ARG A 140 -5.81 -11.05 -15.48
CA ARG A 140 -5.70 -10.35 -16.77
C ARG A 140 -6.07 -8.88 -16.71
N GLY A 141 -7.35 -8.56 -16.67
CA GLY A 141 -7.87 -7.19 -16.78
C GLY A 141 -8.22 -6.55 -15.45
N GLY A 142 -8.36 -5.21 -15.44
CA GLY A 142 -8.89 -4.44 -14.32
C GLY A 142 -7.84 -3.83 -13.39
N CYS A 143 -6.54 -3.99 -13.68
CA CYS A 143 -5.49 -3.40 -12.87
C CYS A 143 -5.53 -1.87 -12.90
N SER A 144 -5.66 -1.24 -14.07
CA SER A 144 -5.71 0.23 -14.19
C SER A 144 -6.90 0.82 -13.45
N ALA A 145 -8.10 0.24 -13.58
CA ALA A 145 -9.27 0.68 -12.83
C ALA A 145 -9.09 0.52 -11.32
N SER A 146 -8.45 -0.56 -10.88
CA SER A 146 -8.12 -0.76 -9.46
C SER A 146 -7.10 0.27 -8.97
N PHE A 147 -6.11 0.58 -9.77
CA PHE A 147 -5.09 1.58 -9.50
C PHE A 147 -5.70 2.97 -9.31
N ASP A 148 -6.64 3.37 -10.18
CA ASP A 148 -7.35 4.66 -10.09
C ASP A 148 -8.14 4.79 -8.78
N VAL A 149 -8.80 3.72 -8.35
CA VAL A 149 -9.55 3.71 -7.08
C VAL A 149 -8.63 3.92 -5.90
N MET A 150 -7.50 3.20 -5.86
CA MET A 150 -6.52 3.30 -4.77
C MET A 150 -5.91 4.71 -4.69
N ASN A 151 -5.58 5.31 -5.83
CA ASN A 151 -4.97 6.65 -5.87
C ASN A 151 -5.89 7.76 -5.34
N LYS A 152 -7.20 7.57 -5.29
CA LYS A 152 -8.14 8.55 -4.71
C LYS A 152 -7.92 8.74 -3.21
N TYR A 153 -7.57 7.67 -2.48
CA TYR A 153 -7.23 7.76 -1.05
C TYR A 153 -6.01 8.66 -0.85
N TYR A 154 -5.00 8.51 -1.71
CA TYR A 154 -3.77 9.28 -1.59
C TYR A 154 -4.00 10.75 -1.93
N GLY A 155 -4.73 11.02 -3.00
CA GLY A 155 -5.02 12.39 -3.43
C GLY A 155 -5.73 13.22 -2.37
N ILE A 156 -6.78 12.68 -1.75
CA ILE A 156 -7.52 13.42 -0.71
C ILE A 156 -6.69 13.60 0.59
N CYS A 157 -5.76 12.69 0.86
CA CYS A 157 -4.90 12.72 2.05
C CYS A 157 -3.56 13.44 1.82
N GLN A 158 -3.41 14.16 0.71
CA GLN A 158 -2.20 14.95 0.39
C GLN A 158 -0.92 14.09 0.33
N MET A 159 -1.04 12.84 -0.11
CA MET A 159 0.09 11.93 -0.25
C MET A 159 0.66 12.01 -1.67
N PRO A 160 1.96 12.23 -1.86
CA PRO A 160 2.60 12.10 -3.17
C PRO A 160 2.47 10.65 -3.68
N VAL A 161 2.01 10.49 -4.92
CA VAL A 161 1.96 9.17 -5.55
C VAL A 161 3.33 8.82 -6.13
N ALA A 162 3.90 7.71 -5.69
CA ALA A 162 5.12 7.16 -6.25
C ALA A 162 4.77 6.30 -7.47
N GLY A 163 5.18 6.77 -8.65
CA GLY A 163 5.06 6.04 -9.90
C GLY A 163 6.29 5.18 -10.18
N SER A 164 6.19 4.30 -11.19
CA SER A 164 7.27 3.48 -11.69
C SER A 164 7.47 3.70 -13.20
N THR A 165 8.18 2.82 -13.90
CA THR A 165 8.36 2.84 -15.34
C THR A 165 7.07 2.60 -16.11
N TYR A 166 6.09 1.97 -15.47
CA TYR A 166 4.73 1.77 -15.93
C TYR A 166 3.77 1.82 -14.73
N TRP A 167 2.47 1.61 -14.90
CA TRP A 167 1.55 1.44 -13.79
C TRP A 167 1.91 0.17 -13.00
N ASN A 168 1.94 0.25 -11.69
CA ASN A 168 2.36 -0.83 -10.79
C ASN A 168 1.34 -1.97 -10.80
N MET A 169 1.35 -2.78 -11.84
CA MET A 169 0.46 -3.92 -12.04
C MET A 169 1.24 -5.17 -12.39
N VAL A 170 0.72 -6.31 -11.93
CA VAL A 170 1.31 -7.63 -12.15
C VAL A 170 0.21 -8.63 -12.47
N HIS A 171 0.48 -9.58 -13.35
CA HIS A 171 -0.46 -10.59 -13.78
C HIS A 171 -0.07 -11.98 -13.30
N GLY A 172 -1.06 -12.72 -12.78
CA GLY A 172 -0.91 -14.11 -12.35
C GLY A 172 -2.21 -14.62 -11.74
N CYS A 173 -2.56 -15.88 -12.05
CA CYS A 173 -3.73 -16.58 -11.55
C CYS A 173 -3.37 -17.53 -10.41
N GLU A 174 -2.47 -18.46 -10.70
CA GLU A 174 -2.03 -19.48 -9.75
C GLU A 174 -1.02 -18.88 -8.73
N PRO A 175 -0.91 -19.46 -7.54
CA PRO A 175 0.03 -18.99 -6.53
C PRO A 175 1.46 -18.93 -7.06
N GLY A 176 2.07 -17.74 -6.99
CA GLY A 176 3.44 -17.50 -7.46
C GLY A 176 3.59 -17.22 -8.95
N GLU A 177 2.52 -17.33 -9.74
CA GLU A 177 2.55 -17.12 -11.19
C GLU A 177 2.98 -15.69 -11.59
N VAL A 178 2.76 -14.70 -10.73
CA VAL A 178 3.26 -13.32 -10.96
C VAL A 178 4.75 -13.25 -11.22
N LYS A 179 5.55 -14.22 -10.77
CA LYS A 179 6.99 -14.28 -11.05
C LYS A 179 7.31 -14.54 -12.51
N LEU A 180 6.34 -14.98 -13.30
CA LEU A 180 6.47 -15.18 -14.75
C LEU A 180 6.15 -13.91 -15.55
N ASP A 181 5.49 -12.94 -14.93
CA ASP A 181 5.26 -11.61 -15.49
C ASP A 181 6.50 -10.73 -15.27
N THR A 182 7.47 -10.89 -16.16
CA THR A 182 8.78 -10.23 -16.04
C THR A 182 8.68 -8.70 -16.10
N GLU A 183 7.78 -8.16 -16.94
CA GLU A 183 7.54 -6.72 -17.04
C GLU A 183 6.88 -6.20 -15.75
N GLY A 184 5.83 -6.88 -15.26
CA GLY A 184 5.18 -6.52 -14.02
C GLY A 184 6.13 -6.58 -12.84
N MET A 185 6.94 -7.62 -12.72
CA MET A 185 7.93 -7.76 -11.64
C MET A 185 9.04 -6.70 -11.73
N GLN A 186 9.44 -6.29 -12.94
CA GLN A 186 10.39 -5.19 -13.11
C GLN A 186 9.78 -3.83 -12.76
N THR A 187 8.47 -3.69 -12.86
CA THR A 187 7.74 -2.46 -12.52
C THR A 187 7.62 -2.29 -11.00
N MET A 188 7.67 -3.39 -10.24
CA MET A 188 7.66 -3.36 -8.78
C MET A 188 8.96 -2.79 -8.20
#